data_3e4e70ce6e7d2d77f424aa227383e9c9
#
_entry.id   3e4e70ce6e7d2d77f424aa227383e9c9
#
_cell.length_a   1.000
_cell.length_b   1.000
_cell.length_c   1.000
_cell.angle_alpha   90.00
_cell.angle_beta   90.00
_cell.angle_gamma   90.00
#
_symmetry.space_group_name_H-M   'P 1'
#
loop_
_entity.id
_entity.type
_entity.pdbx_description
1 polymer ?
#
loop_
_entity_poly.entity_id
_entity_poly.type
_entity_poly.pdbx_seq_one_letter_code
_entity_poly.pdbx_strand_id
1 'polypeptide(L)'
;MENVRPLILAIGDCLIAGYGLAVADSFPAQLQSSLRYRYPGVSVINSGVSGDTTADVLRRLPRLLSSLDRRPALAIVQVGPNDVLRQVPVARTRAQLANILLSLSDCGIPVVLTTVEPPAFIRDRAAAYLGIHAEVAAEHGATVWPFFPPGVLGRSDMVLADRVHPNAKAIAAVVAAMLPVVERMV
;
A
#
# COMPACT_ATOMS: atom_id res chain seq x y z
N MET A 1 15.71 -3.85 27.40
CA MET A 1 15.36 -3.63 25.97
C MET A 1 14.19 -2.68 25.95
N GLU A 2 14.35 -1.49 25.38
CA GLU A 2 13.24 -0.56 25.19
C GLU A 2 12.12 -1.29 24.43
N ASN A 3 10.91 -1.16 24.94
CA ASN A 3 9.73 -1.79 24.34
C ASN A 3 9.37 -0.99 23.08
N VAL A 4 10.07 -1.27 21.98
CA VAL A 4 9.85 -0.59 20.70
C VAL A 4 8.41 -0.83 20.25
N ARG A 5 7.64 0.24 20.15
CA ARG A 5 6.23 0.22 19.72
C ARG A 5 6.09 0.89 18.35
N PRO A 6 6.54 0.25 17.28
CA PRO A 6 6.49 0.89 15.98
C PRO A 6 5.05 1.21 15.56
N LEU A 7 4.88 2.40 14.98
CA LEU A 7 3.66 2.79 14.29
C LEU A 7 3.91 2.66 12.79
N ILE A 8 3.06 1.90 12.11
CA ILE A 8 3.08 1.75 10.66
C ILE A 8 1.83 2.38 10.10
N LEU A 9 1.97 3.15 9.04
CA LEU A 9 0.87 3.81 8.35
C LEU A 9 0.65 3.15 6.99
N ALA A 10 -0.44 2.40 6.85
CA ALA A 10 -0.85 1.83 5.56
C ALA A 10 -1.82 2.79 4.87
N ILE A 11 -1.40 3.34 3.72
CA ILE A 11 -2.15 4.33 2.93
C ILE A 11 -2.47 3.75 1.57
N GLY A 12 -3.67 3.94 1.08
CA GLY A 12 -4.00 3.52 -0.27
C GLY A 12 -5.47 3.43 -0.57
N ASP A 13 -5.77 2.57 -1.52
CA ASP A 13 -7.11 2.35 -2.05
C ASP A 13 -7.83 1.13 -1.43
N CYS A 14 -8.63 0.42 -2.23
CA CYS A 14 -9.40 -0.75 -1.81
C CYS A 14 -8.53 -1.89 -1.28
N LEU A 15 -7.30 -2.05 -1.75
CA LEU A 15 -6.40 -3.11 -1.30
C LEU A 15 -5.92 -2.88 0.14
N ILE A 16 -5.71 -1.63 0.52
CA ILE A 16 -5.39 -1.27 1.91
C ILE A 16 -6.66 -1.21 2.77
N ALA A 17 -7.74 -0.63 2.24
CA ALA A 17 -9.02 -0.55 2.95
C ALA A 17 -9.55 -1.90 3.40
N GLY A 18 -9.27 -2.97 2.63
CA GLY A 18 -9.83 -4.30 2.86
C GLY A 18 -11.24 -4.42 2.27
N TYR A 19 -11.43 -3.91 1.03
CA TYR A 19 -12.72 -3.98 0.35
C TYR A 19 -13.28 -5.41 0.33
N GLY A 20 -14.53 -5.55 0.79
CA GLY A 20 -15.23 -6.83 0.82
C GLY A 20 -14.76 -7.83 1.87
N LEU A 21 -13.81 -7.46 2.74
CA LEU A 21 -13.27 -8.29 3.81
C LEU A 21 -13.83 -7.87 5.18
N ALA A 22 -13.81 -8.80 6.13
CA ALA A 22 -13.93 -8.43 7.53
C ALA A 22 -12.72 -7.57 7.94
N VAL A 23 -12.89 -6.68 8.91
CA VAL A 23 -11.82 -5.76 9.37
C VAL A 23 -10.55 -6.53 9.75
N ALA A 24 -10.69 -7.67 10.43
CA ALA A 24 -9.57 -8.51 10.86
C ALA A 24 -8.82 -9.16 9.69
N ASP A 25 -9.44 -9.30 8.53
CA ASP A 25 -8.88 -9.92 7.32
C ASP A 25 -8.22 -8.91 6.39
N SER A 26 -8.33 -7.60 6.69
CA SER A 26 -7.66 -6.56 5.91
C SER A 26 -6.14 -6.66 6.00
N PHE A 27 -5.44 -6.16 4.98
CA PHE A 27 -3.97 -6.15 4.96
C PHE A 27 -3.36 -5.51 6.22
N PRO A 28 -3.78 -4.32 6.67
CA PRO A 28 -3.20 -3.71 7.87
C PRO A 28 -3.43 -4.53 9.14
N ALA A 29 -4.61 -5.15 9.29
CA ALA A 29 -4.93 -5.96 10.46
C ALA A 29 -4.12 -7.26 10.51
N GLN A 30 -4.00 -7.95 9.39
CA GLN A 30 -3.19 -9.17 9.29
C GLN A 30 -1.69 -8.87 9.47
N LEU A 31 -1.20 -7.75 8.90
CA LEU A 31 0.18 -7.32 9.10
C LEU A 31 0.45 -7.02 10.57
N GLN A 32 -0.44 -6.29 11.23
CA GLN A 32 -0.31 -6.01 12.66
C GLN A 32 -0.29 -7.30 13.49
N SER A 33 -1.16 -8.24 13.18
CA SER A 33 -1.21 -9.54 13.87
C SER A 33 0.12 -10.30 13.73
N SER A 34 0.68 -10.33 12.53
CA SER A 34 1.96 -11.01 12.25
C SER A 34 3.14 -10.34 12.95
N LEU A 35 3.18 -9.00 12.98
CA LEU A 35 4.25 -8.24 13.62
C LEU A 35 4.22 -8.31 15.14
N ARG A 36 3.07 -8.55 15.78
CA ARG A 36 2.93 -8.62 17.24
C ARG A 36 3.80 -9.67 17.90
N TYR A 37 4.15 -10.72 17.18
CA TYR A 37 5.06 -11.75 17.69
C TYR A 37 6.43 -11.15 18.04
N ARG A 38 6.95 -10.29 17.17
CA ARG A 38 8.25 -9.64 17.36
C ARG A 38 8.14 -8.27 18.07
N TYR A 39 7.05 -7.55 17.81
CA TYR A 39 6.78 -6.21 18.34
C TYR A 39 5.42 -6.18 19.03
N PRO A 40 5.31 -6.62 20.30
CA PRO A 40 4.00 -6.73 20.99
C PRO A 40 3.19 -5.43 21.02
N GLY A 41 3.88 -4.27 21.01
CA GLY A 41 3.27 -2.93 21.01
C GLY A 41 3.08 -2.30 19.62
N VAL A 42 3.26 -3.06 18.53
CA VAL A 42 3.09 -2.52 17.16
C VAL A 42 1.65 -2.08 16.90
N SER A 43 1.52 -0.98 16.17
CA SER A 43 0.25 -0.49 15.65
C SER A 43 0.35 -0.28 14.14
N VAL A 44 -0.61 -0.78 13.39
CA VAL A 44 -0.74 -0.55 11.95
C VAL A 44 -2.04 0.18 11.68
N ILE A 45 -1.93 1.45 11.30
CA ILE A 45 -3.10 2.28 10.97
C ILE A 45 -3.55 1.95 9.56
N ASN A 46 -4.83 1.58 9.41
CA ASN A 46 -5.47 1.45 8.11
C ASN A 46 -5.97 2.83 7.65
N SER A 47 -5.30 3.39 6.67
CA SER A 47 -5.72 4.61 5.97
C SER A 47 -5.97 4.32 4.48
N GLY A 48 -6.61 3.20 4.19
CA GLY A 48 -7.13 2.88 2.86
C GLY A 48 -8.52 3.46 2.66
N VAL A 49 -8.80 3.96 1.47
CA VAL A 49 -10.14 4.39 1.05
C VAL A 49 -10.43 3.80 -0.33
N SER A 50 -11.46 2.97 -0.40
CA SER A 50 -11.81 2.30 -1.66
C SER A 50 -12.13 3.31 -2.75
N GLY A 51 -11.50 3.12 -3.90
CA GLY A 51 -11.66 3.99 -5.06
C GLY A 51 -10.71 5.19 -5.11
N ASP A 52 -9.86 5.42 -4.09
CA ASP A 52 -8.89 6.51 -4.13
C ASP A 52 -7.93 6.41 -5.31
N THR A 53 -7.71 7.53 -5.97
CA THR A 53 -6.62 7.79 -6.91
C THR A 53 -5.42 8.40 -6.17
N THR A 54 -4.31 8.57 -6.87
CA THR A 54 -3.15 9.32 -6.34
C THR A 54 -3.54 10.74 -5.90
N ALA A 55 -4.46 11.41 -6.62
CA ALA A 55 -4.97 12.72 -6.25
C ALA A 55 -5.75 12.70 -4.93
N ASP A 56 -6.57 11.67 -4.70
CA ASP A 56 -7.38 11.56 -3.50
C ASP A 56 -6.51 11.30 -2.28
N VAL A 57 -5.54 10.41 -2.39
CA VAL A 57 -4.55 10.16 -1.34
C VAL A 57 -3.78 11.44 -1.02
N LEU A 58 -3.24 12.13 -2.04
CA LEU A 58 -2.47 13.37 -1.86
C LEU A 58 -3.29 14.45 -1.15
N ARG A 59 -4.56 14.61 -1.52
CA ARG A 59 -5.46 15.60 -0.93
C ARG A 59 -5.69 15.38 0.56
N ARG A 60 -5.83 14.12 1.01
CA ARG A 60 -6.10 13.79 2.42
C ARG A 60 -4.86 13.58 3.29
N LEU A 61 -3.68 13.41 2.66
CA LEU A 61 -2.44 13.10 3.36
C LEU A 61 -2.04 14.12 4.43
N PRO A 62 -2.11 15.46 4.19
CA PRO A 62 -1.72 16.43 5.22
C PRO A 62 -2.56 16.31 6.50
N ARG A 63 -3.88 16.17 6.35
CA ARG A 63 -4.78 16.00 7.50
C ARG A 63 -4.54 14.67 8.21
N LEU A 64 -4.26 13.61 7.47
CA LEU A 64 -3.91 12.32 8.04
C LEU A 64 -2.64 12.44 8.89
N LEU A 65 -1.56 12.98 8.33
CA LEU A 65 -0.29 13.12 9.04
C LEU A 65 -0.42 14.00 10.29
N SER A 66 -1.18 15.10 10.22
CA SER A 66 -1.41 15.99 11.37
C SER A 66 -2.28 15.36 12.48
N SER A 67 -3.03 14.31 12.17
CA SER A 67 -3.88 13.61 13.15
C SER A 67 -3.16 12.50 13.92
N LEU A 68 -1.91 12.21 13.58
CA LEU A 68 -1.14 11.15 14.22
C LEU A 68 -0.50 11.65 15.50
N ASP A 69 -0.64 10.89 16.60
CA ASP A 69 -0.04 11.21 17.89
C ASP A 69 1.49 11.12 17.91
N ARG A 70 2.05 10.38 16.97
CA ARG A 70 3.50 10.18 16.80
C ARG A 70 3.85 9.88 15.36
N ARG A 71 5.12 10.14 15.01
CA ARG A 71 5.65 9.85 13.67
C ARG A 71 5.63 8.33 13.42
N PRO A 72 5.08 7.87 12.28
CA PRO A 72 5.23 6.49 11.84
C PRO A 72 6.70 6.11 11.62
N ALA A 73 7.05 4.89 12.02
CA ALA A 73 8.34 4.29 11.70
C ALA A 73 8.44 3.90 10.22
N LEU A 74 7.28 3.64 9.60
CA LEU A 74 7.17 3.23 8.21
C LEU A 74 5.80 3.63 7.63
N ALA A 75 5.77 4.07 6.38
CA ALA A 75 4.55 4.14 5.58
C ALA A 75 4.57 3.07 4.48
N ILE A 76 3.47 2.35 4.30
CA ILE A 76 3.23 1.46 3.18
C ILE A 76 2.20 2.13 2.29
N VAL A 77 2.60 2.48 1.06
CA VAL A 77 1.76 3.22 0.11
C VAL A 77 1.36 2.29 -1.04
N GLN A 78 0.06 2.09 -1.20
CA GLN A 78 -0.51 1.29 -2.29
C GLN A 78 -1.58 2.12 -2.99
N VAL A 79 -1.29 2.66 -4.17
CA VAL A 79 -2.18 3.52 -4.97
C VAL A 79 -1.77 3.48 -6.43
N GLY A 80 -2.68 3.82 -7.33
CA GLY A 80 -2.44 3.90 -8.76
C GLY A 80 -3.40 3.08 -9.63
N PRO A 81 -3.88 1.90 -9.22
CA PRO A 81 -4.84 1.13 -10.02
C PRO A 81 -6.08 1.94 -10.42
N ASN A 82 -6.62 2.78 -9.55
CA ASN A 82 -7.76 3.63 -9.86
C ASN A 82 -7.43 4.76 -10.84
N ASP A 83 -6.20 5.24 -10.85
CA ASP A 83 -5.72 6.19 -11.87
C ASP A 83 -5.78 5.58 -13.28
N VAL A 84 -5.33 4.32 -13.40
CA VAL A 84 -5.42 3.55 -14.66
C VAL A 84 -6.88 3.35 -15.07
N LEU A 85 -7.74 2.92 -14.16
CA LEU A 85 -9.16 2.67 -14.42
C LEU A 85 -9.88 3.95 -14.87
N ARG A 86 -9.57 5.08 -14.25
CA ARG A 86 -10.15 6.40 -14.55
C ARG A 86 -9.40 7.16 -15.65
N GLN A 87 -8.36 6.56 -16.22
CA GLN A 87 -7.54 7.16 -17.29
C GLN A 87 -6.99 8.55 -16.90
N VAL A 88 -6.56 8.70 -15.64
CA VAL A 88 -5.87 9.91 -15.19
C VAL A 88 -4.60 10.07 -16.04
N PRO A 89 -4.31 11.26 -16.59
CA PRO A 89 -3.09 11.45 -17.40
C PRO A 89 -1.84 10.95 -16.68
N VAL A 90 -1.02 10.15 -17.35
CA VAL A 90 0.19 9.51 -16.82
C VAL A 90 1.11 10.49 -16.09
N ALA A 91 1.36 11.65 -16.70
CA ALA A 91 2.18 12.71 -16.10
C ALA A 91 1.59 13.24 -14.78
N ARG A 92 0.25 13.28 -14.68
CA ARG A 92 -0.44 13.71 -13.46
C ARG A 92 -0.32 12.64 -12.36
N THR A 93 -0.55 11.38 -12.70
CA THR A 93 -0.36 10.27 -11.76
C THR A 93 1.06 10.24 -11.22
N ARG A 94 2.06 10.39 -12.10
CA ARG A 94 3.47 10.46 -11.71
C ARG A 94 3.76 11.63 -10.75
N ALA A 95 3.30 12.83 -11.08
CA ALA A 95 3.51 14.02 -10.25
C ALA A 95 2.84 13.90 -8.87
N GLN A 96 1.62 13.34 -8.83
CA GLN A 96 0.88 13.13 -7.59
C GLN A 96 1.56 12.09 -6.70
N LEU A 97 2.04 10.99 -7.30
CA LEU A 97 2.78 9.96 -6.58
C LEU A 97 4.09 10.52 -6.01
N ALA A 98 4.84 11.30 -6.78
CA ALA A 98 6.05 11.99 -6.32
C ALA A 98 5.76 12.92 -5.13
N ASN A 99 4.67 13.69 -5.19
CA ASN A 99 4.28 14.57 -4.09
C ASN A 99 3.83 13.80 -2.83
N ILE A 100 3.22 12.62 -2.97
CA ILE A 100 2.92 11.75 -1.82
C ILE A 100 4.24 11.31 -1.15
N LEU A 101 5.21 10.83 -1.93
CA LEU A 101 6.50 10.39 -1.38
C LEU A 101 7.27 11.56 -0.75
N LEU A 102 7.27 12.71 -1.40
CA LEU A 102 7.91 13.93 -0.87
C LEU A 102 7.29 14.33 0.48
N SER A 103 5.96 14.37 0.57
CA SER A 103 5.27 14.72 1.82
C SER A 103 5.60 13.78 2.98
N LEU A 104 5.76 12.48 2.70
CA LEU A 104 6.17 11.49 3.70
C LEU A 104 7.65 11.67 4.07
N SER A 105 8.51 11.88 3.09
CA SER A 105 9.94 12.13 3.29
C SER A 105 10.21 13.40 4.11
N ASP A 106 9.48 14.48 3.86
CA ASP A 106 9.57 15.74 4.61
C ASP A 106 9.22 15.55 6.09
N CYS A 107 8.37 14.56 6.38
CA CYS A 107 8.08 14.14 7.76
C CYS A 107 9.09 13.12 8.31
N GLY A 108 10.12 12.75 7.55
CA GLY A 108 11.12 11.76 7.93
C GLY A 108 10.55 10.35 8.05
N ILE A 109 9.53 10.01 7.27
CA ILE A 109 8.85 8.70 7.29
C ILE A 109 9.37 7.87 6.11
N PRO A 110 10.09 6.75 6.36
CA PRO A 110 10.49 5.81 5.32
C PRO A 110 9.26 5.22 4.61
N VAL A 111 9.40 4.90 3.32
CA VAL A 111 8.29 4.42 2.50
C VAL A 111 8.60 3.10 1.83
N VAL A 112 7.66 2.14 1.94
CA VAL A 112 7.50 1.04 1.00
C VAL A 112 6.38 1.42 0.02
N LEU A 113 6.74 1.66 -1.22
CA LEU A 113 5.80 1.91 -2.31
C LEU A 113 5.50 0.59 -3.01
N THR A 114 4.22 0.20 -3.05
CA THR A 114 3.86 -1.08 -3.65
C THR A 114 3.47 -0.93 -5.12
N THR A 115 3.80 -1.94 -5.90
CA THR A 115 3.36 -2.09 -7.29
C THR A 115 2.27 -3.14 -7.38
N VAL A 116 1.35 -2.97 -8.33
CA VAL A 116 0.32 -3.95 -8.66
C VAL A 116 0.41 -4.26 -10.14
N GLU A 117 0.62 -5.53 -10.47
CA GLU A 117 0.57 -5.97 -11.86
C GLU A 117 -0.86 -5.86 -12.40
N PRO A 118 -1.07 -5.18 -13.54
CA PRO A 118 -2.40 -5.00 -14.09
C PRO A 118 -2.97 -6.34 -14.56
N PRO A 119 -4.23 -6.67 -14.21
CA PRO A 119 -4.90 -7.84 -14.75
C PRO A 119 -5.04 -7.75 -16.26
N ALA A 120 -5.14 -8.91 -16.93
CA ALA A 120 -5.09 -9.02 -18.39
C ALA A 120 -6.09 -8.09 -19.12
N PHE A 121 -7.29 -7.91 -18.55
CA PHE A 121 -8.36 -7.12 -19.17
C PHE A 121 -8.11 -5.59 -19.20
N ILE A 122 -7.12 -5.09 -18.45
CA ILE A 122 -6.72 -3.66 -18.48
C ILE A 122 -5.25 -3.47 -18.88
N ARG A 123 -4.56 -4.52 -19.29
CA ARG A 123 -3.10 -4.48 -19.54
C ARG A 123 -2.72 -3.42 -20.58
N ASP A 124 -3.45 -3.33 -21.69
CA ASP A 124 -3.17 -2.33 -22.72
C ASP A 124 -3.35 -0.90 -22.21
N ARG A 125 -4.41 -0.70 -21.41
CA ARG A 125 -4.66 0.60 -20.77
C ARG A 125 -3.59 0.97 -19.73
N ALA A 126 -3.09 -0.02 -19.01
CA ALA A 126 -2.06 0.16 -17.99
C ALA A 126 -0.66 0.32 -18.59
N ALA A 127 -0.42 -0.01 -19.85
CA ALA A 127 0.91 -0.02 -20.46
C ALA A 127 1.65 1.30 -20.30
N ALA A 128 0.95 2.43 -20.44
CA ALA A 128 1.54 3.76 -20.28
C ALA A 128 1.91 4.13 -18.84
N TYR A 129 1.42 3.38 -17.83
CA TYR A 129 1.70 3.61 -16.41
C TYR A 129 2.78 2.68 -15.87
N LEU A 130 3.24 1.71 -16.67
CA LEU A 130 4.28 0.78 -16.25
C LEU A 130 5.58 1.52 -15.96
N GLY A 131 6.24 1.14 -14.85
CA GLY A 131 7.51 1.72 -14.45
C GLY A 131 7.41 2.98 -13.57
N ILE A 132 6.31 3.73 -13.61
CA ILE A 132 6.16 5.00 -12.86
C ILE A 132 6.50 4.82 -11.37
N HIS A 133 5.99 3.77 -10.74
CA HIS A 133 6.22 3.54 -9.31
C HIS A 133 7.70 3.32 -9.02
N ALA A 134 8.40 2.55 -9.84
CA ALA A 134 9.82 2.28 -9.67
C ALA A 134 10.67 3.54 -9.90
N GLU A 135 10.35 4.31 -10.94
CA GLU A 135 11.04 5.57 -11.25
C GLU A 135 10.88 6.58 -10.13
N VAL A 136 9.64 6.85 -9.71
CA VAL A 136 9.35 7.80 -8.65
C VAL A 136 9.93 7.35 -7.31
N ALA A 137 9.89 6.06 -7.01
CA ALA A 137 10.52 5.52 -5.79
C ALA A 137 12.03 5.75 -5.79
N ALA A 138 12.71 5.51 -6.93
CA ALA A 138 14.15 5.72 -7.06
C ALA A 138 14.52 7.20 -6.86
N GLU A 139 13.72 8.12 -7.40
CA GLU A 139 13.94 9.58 -7.26
C GLU A 139 13.77 10.07 -5.82
N HIS A 140 12.91 9.42 -5.02
CA HIS A 140 12.57 9.82 -3.66
C HIS A 140 13.09 8.88 -2.57
N GLY A 141 13.95 7.91 -2.91
CA GLY A 141 14.56 7.00 -1.93
C GLY A 141 13.57 6.04 -1.25
N ALA A 142 12.44 5.75 -1.90
CA ALA A 142 11.47 4.77 -1.39
C ALA A 142 11.84 3.34 -1.81
N THR A 143 11.49 2.37 -0.98
CA THR A 143 11.63 0.95 -1.32
C THR A 143 10.43 0.50 -2.14
N VAL A 144 10.68 -0.14 -3.30
CA VAL A 144 9.61 -0.72 -4.12
C VAL A 144 9.39 -2.18 -3.73
N TRP A 145 8.12 -2.57 -3.63
CA TRP A 145 7.76 -3.96 -3.36
C TRP A 145 6.47 -4.35 -4.10
N PRO A 146 6.39 -5.53 -4.73
CA PRO A 146 5.13 -5.99 -5.33
C PRO A 146 4.10 -6.25 -4.23
N PHE A 147 2.88 -5.70 -4.37
CA PHE A 147 1.82 -5.96 -3.40
C PHE A 147 1.46 -7.44 -3.40
N PHE A 148 1.22 -8.01 -4.58
CA PHE A 148 0.95 -9.44 -4.70
C PHE A 148 2.22 -10.23 -4.98
N PRO A 149 2.55 -11.24 -4.17
CA PRO A 149 3.64 -12.16 -4.48
C PRO A 149 3.27 -13.05 -5.69
N PRO A 150 4.29 -13.64 -6.35
CA PRO A 150 4.05 -14.59 -7.44
C PRO A 150 3.04 -15.68 -7.06
N GLY A 151 2.16 -16.03 -7.99
CA GLY A 151 1.17 -17.10 -7.81
C GLY A 151 -0.09 -16.72 -7.01
N VAL A 152 -0.30 -15.46 -6.66
CA VAL A 152 -1.54 -14.96 -6.05
C VAL A 152 -2.51 -14.45 -7.10
N LEU A 153 -2.04 -13.56 -7.99
CA LEU A 153 -2.87 -13.03 -9.05
C LEU A 153 -3.29 -14.12 -10.06
N GLY A 154 -4.52 -14.03 -10.54
CA GLY A 154 -5.07 -14.96 -11.54
C GLY A 154 -5.62 -16.28 -10.97
N ARG A 155 -5.53 -16.50 -9.66
CA ARG A 155 -6.09 -17.68 -8.99
C ARG A 155 -7.51 -17.41 -8.50
N SER A 156 -8.44 -18.26 -8.89
CA SER A 156 -9.85 -18.14 -8.49
C SER A 156 -10.10 -18.37 -6.99
N ASP A 157 -9.22 -19.12 -6.32
CA ASP A 157 -9.29 -19.36 -4.88
C ASP A 157 -8.66 -18.24 -4.02
N MET A 158 -8.13 -17.20 -4.66
CA MET A 158 -7.47 -16.04 -4.03
C MET A 158 -8.25 -14.73 -4.19
N VAL A 159 -9.40 -14.76 -4.85
CA VAL A 159 -10.22 -13.56 -5.09
C VAL A 159 -11.60 -13.68 -4.46
N LEU A 160 -12.25 -12.53 -4.26
CA LEU A 160 -13.65 -12.44 -3.88
C LEU A 160 -14.58 -12.84 -5.04
N ALA A 161 -15.88 -12.86 -4.79
CA ALA A 161 -16.88 -13.20 -5.80
C ALA A 161 -16.87 -12.28 -7.03
N ASP A 162 -16.35 -11.06 -6.90
CA ASP A 162 -16.17 -10.10 -8.00
C ASP A 162 -14.99 -10.45 -8.93
N ARG A 163 -14.19 -11.46 -8.58
CA ARG A 163 -13.01 -11.94 -9.33
C ARG A 163 -11.90 -10.91 -9.54
N VAL A 164 -11.92 -9.82 -8.80
CA VAL A 164 -10.97 -8.71 -8.89
C VAL A 164 -10.22 -8.51 -7.57
N HIS A 165 -10.95 -8.36 -6.48
CA HIS A 165 -10.34 -8.07 -5.18
C HIS A 165 -9.85 -9.33 -4.47
N PRO A 166 -8.73 -9.23 -3.75
CA PRO A 166 -8.17 -10.36 -3.01
C PRO A 166 -9.08 -10.77 -1.84
N ASN A 167 -9.19 -12.07 -1.59
CA ASN A 167 -9.81 -12.58 -0.39
C ASN A 167 -8.81 -12.65 0.79
N ALA A 168 -9.27 -13.04 1.98
CA ALA A 168 -8.45 -13.11 3.19
C ALA A 168 -7.20 -13.99 3.02
N LYS A 169 -7.30 -15.10 2.26
CA LYS A 169 -6.19 -16.00 1.96
C LYS A 169 -5.11 -15.32 1.10
N ALA A 170 -5.53 -14.56 0.10
CA ALA A 170 -4.60 -13.78 -0.72
C ALA A 170 -3.89 -12.71 0.11
N ILE A 171 -4.62 -12.00 0.98
CA ILE A 171 -4.03 -11.02 1.89
C ILE A 171 -3.03 -11.67 2.84
N ALA A 172 -3.30 -12.86 3.36
CA ALA A 172 -2.33 -13.59 4.18
C ALA A 172 -1.02 -13.89 3.42
N ALA A 173 -1.12 -14.25 2.13
CA ALA A 173 0.06 -14.45 1.29
C ALA A 173 0.83 -13.14 1.03
N VAL A 174 0.12 -12.02 0.82
CA VAL A 174 0.70 -10.68 0.69
C VAL A 174 1.47 -10.31 1.96
N VAL A 175 0.87 -10.47 3.12
CA VAL A 175 1.49 -10.17 4.41
C VAL A 175 2.72 -11.04 4.63
N ALA A 176 2.64 -12.35 4.40
CA ALA A 176 3.77 -13.26 4.57
C ALA A 176 4.98 -12.88 3.69
N ALA A 177 4.72 -12.44 2.45
CA ALA A 177 5.78 -12.01 1.53
C ALA A 177 6.39 -10.65 1.91
N MET A 178 5.58 -9.72 2.43
CA MET A 178 6.03 -8.36 2.77
C MET A 178 6.67 -8.28 4.16
N LEU A 179 6.30 -9.17 5.08
CA LEU A 179 6.73 -9.15 6.48
C LEU A 179 8.24 -8.99 6.66
N PRO A 180 9.12 -9.73 5.94
CA PRO A 180 10.57 -9.57 6.11
C PRO A 180 11.09 -8.19 5.70
N VAL A 181 10.44 -7.53 4.74
CA VAL A 181 10.79 -6.16 4.31
C VAL A 181 10.41 -5.17 5.40
N VAL A 182 9.18 -5.28 5.90
CA VAL A 182 8.67 -4.43 6.98
C VAL A 182 9.53 -4.56 8.23
N GLU A 183 9.87 -5.79 8.66
CA GLU A 183 10.68 -6.04 9.86
C GLU A 183 12.10 -5.46 9.79
N ARG A 184 12.65 -5.27 8.59
CA ARG A 184 13.96 -4.62 8.41
C ARG A 184 13.91 -3.10 8.50
N MET A 185 12.72 -2.51 8.36
CA MET A 185 12.52 -1.06 8.27
C MET A 185 11.94 -0.44 9.56
N VAL A 186 11.52 -1.26 10.52
CA VAL A 186 10.90 -0.81 11.78
C VAL A 186 11.70 -1.08 13.03
#